data_825a8e1c94a2a530804081211e312e38
#
_entry.id   825a8e1c94a2a530804081211e312e38
#
_cell.length_a   1.000
_cell.length_b   1.000
_cell.length_c   1.000
_cell.angle_alpha   90.00
_cell.angle_beta   90.00
_cell.angle_gamma   90.00
#
_symmetry.space_group_name_H-M   'P 1'
#
loop_
_entity.id
_entity.type
_entity.pdbx_description
1 polymer ?
#
loop_
_entity_poly.entity_id
_entity_poly.type
_entity_poly.pdbx_seq_one_letter_code
_entity_poly.pdbx_strand_id
1 'polypeptide(L)'
;MLQGFYKVRYQVDDAVGRSVMFAHDGVMLGGNSAFAHYGTYSEADGVVTSEITSHRHNDDPNYVSLLGADIARIEVSGAADGEIYRFVGGSPQMPGAVFRSVMTPIEEDGIPIAGDVGEGGVVNGLYSVHIRLLDGVSGGLTGVMLLNNGRILGGDAFFYYIGSYSSSNGRWKGQILNQEHTPARGENPIFGGYEVGIGFSGTCNDRVADLEATALAGKRSLRLAAVLKLMRPV
;
A
#
# COMPACT_ATOMS: atom_id res chain seq x y z
N MET A 1 -19.42 -3.85 -9.23
CA MET A 1 -19.05 -2.62 -8.50
C MET A 1 -17.62 -2.78 -8.01
N LEU A 2 -16.75 -1.83 -8.31
CA LEU A 2 -15.36 -1.84 -7.87
C LEU A 2 -15.27 -1.65 -6.35
N GLN A 3 -14.85 -2.69 -5.64
CA GLN A 3 -14.73 -2.69 -4.19
C GLN A 3 -13.79 -3.81 -3.72
N GLY A 4 -12.88 -3.52 -2.80
CA GLY A 4 -11.96 -4.49 -2.22
C GLY A 4 -10.50 -4.09 -2.33
N PHE A 5 -9.60 -5.05 -2.08
CA PHE A 5 -8.17 -4.86 -2.12
C PHE A 5 -7.57 -5.50 -3.37
N TYR A 6 -6.67 -4.80 -4.05
CA TYR A 6 -6.17 -5.19 -5.36
C TYR A 6 -4.66 -5.04 -5.44
N LYS A 7 -3.99 -5.97 -6.11
CA LYS A 7 -2.69 -5.71 -6.73
C LYS A 7 -2.91 -5.01 -8.07
N VAL A 8 -2.08 -4.03 -8.36
CA VAL A 8 -2.17 -3.22 -9.57
C VAL A 8 -0.87 -3.33 -10.36
N ARG A 9 -0.99 -3.71 -11.61
CA ARG A 9 0.08 -3.54 -12.60
C ARG A 9 -0.30 -2.40 -13.53
N TYR A 10 0.55 -1.42 -13.62
CA TYR A 10 0.32 -0.28 -14.53
C TYR A 10 1.51 -0.06 -15.46
N GLN A 11 1.24 0.62 -16.55
CA GLN A 11 2.20 0.90 -17.61
C GLN A 11 1.98 2.32 -18.13
N VAL A 12 3.08 3.04 -18.34
CA VAL A 12 3.14 4.32 -19.04
C VAL A 12 4.09 4.12 -20.20
N ASP A 13 3.58 4.12 -21.42
CA ASP A 13 4.29 3.70 -22.62
C ASP A 13 4.92 2.30 -22.43
N ASP A 14 6.26 2.19 -22.43
CA ASP A 14 6.98 0.92 -22.21
C ASP A 14 7.39 0.68 -20.75
N ALA A 15 7.27 1.68 -19.90
CA ALA A 15 7.67 1.59 -18.50
C ALA A 15 6.56 0.98 -17.64
N VAL A 16 6.92 0.01 -16.79
CA VAL A 16 5.98 -0.76 -15.97
C VAL A 16 6.18 -0.48 -14.49
N GLY A 17 5.07 -0.23 -13.78
CA GLY A 17 5.03 -0.13 -12.34
C GLY A 17 4.05 -1.12 -11.71
N ARG A 18 4.17 -1.28 -10.40
CA ARG A 18 3.31 -2.11 -9.58
C ARG A 18 2.96 -1.39 -8.30
N SER A 19 1.79 -1.68 -7.76
CA SER A 19 1.31 -1.16 -6.48
C SER A 19 0.21 -2.05 -5.90
N VAL A 20 -0.24 -1.70 -4.72
CA VAL A 20 -1.51 -2.17 -4.16
C VAL A 20 -2.52 -1.03 -4.13
N MET A 21 -3.82 -1.35 -4.17
CA MET A 21 -4.90 -0.37 -4.14
C MET A 21 -6.11 -0.93 -3.39
N PHE A 22 -6.62 -0.18 -2.46
CA PHE A 22 -7.92 -0.43 -1.83
C PHE A 22 -8.95 0.52 -2.44
N ALA A 23 -10.09 -0.02 -2.86
CA ALA A 23 -11.22 0.73 -3.40
C ALA A 23 -12.46 0.47 -2.53
N HIS A 24 -13.08 1.54 -2.03
CA HIS A 24 -14.27 1.44 -1.19
C HIS A 24 -15.03 2.77 -1.20
N ASP A 25 -16.36 2.69 -1.38
CA ASP A 25 -17.28 3.82 -1.32
C ASP A 25 -16.83 5.06 -2.13
N GLY A 26 -16.37 4.85 -3.36
CA GLY A 26 -15.94 5.92 -4.25
C GLY A 26 -14.52 6.47 -3.96
N VAL A 27 -13.79 5.88 -3.03
CA VAL A 27 -12.42 6.28 -2.66
C VAL A 27 -11.43 5.19 -3.05
N MET A 28 -10.26 5.59 -3.54
CA MET A 28 -9.12 4.72 -3.83
C MET A 28 -7.90 5.15 -3.02
N LEU A 29 -7.27 4.21 -2.33
CA LEU A 29 -6.10 4.44 -1.47
C LEU A 29 -5.11 3.30 -1.62
N GLY A 30 -3.85 3.60 -1.85
CA GLY A 30 -2.83 2.58 -2.03
C GLY A 30 -1.47 3.17 -2.33
N GLY A 31 -0.64 2.40 -3.03
CA GLY A 31 0.70 2.85 -3.40
C GLY A 31 1.69 1.72 -3.55
N ASN A 32 2.95 2.09 -3.53
CA ASN A 32 4.09 1.18 -3.63
C ASN A 32 5.29 1.66 -2.79
N SER A 33 6.47 1.15 -3.07
CA SER A 33 7.70 1.49 -2.34
C SER A 33 8.09 2.97 -2.42
N ALA A 34 7.57 3.74 -3.38
CA ALA A 34 8.00 5.12 -3.59
C ALA A 34 6.85 6.14 -3.64
N PHE A 35 5.66 5.71 -4.04
CA PHE A 35 4.52 6.59 -4.27
C PHE A 35 3.28 6.13 -3.51
N ALA A 36 2.63 7.06 -2.83
CA ALA A 36 1.27 6.91 -2.35
C ALA A 36 0.30 7.28 -3.47
N HIS A 37 -0.76 6.50 -3.65
CA HIS A 37 -1.81 6.72 -4.63
C HIS A 37 -3.13 6.91 -3.90
N TYR A 38 -3.79 8.04 -4.13
CA TYR A 38 -5.07 8.32 -3.51
C TYR A 38 -5.97 9.14 -4.45
N GLY A 39 -7.25 8.86 -4.41
CA GLY A 39 -8.19 9.54 -5.28
C GLY A 39 -9.61 9.05 -5.12
N THR A 40 -10.43 9.33 -6.12
CA THR A 40 -11.83 8.97 -6.15
C THR A 40 -12.20 8.21 -7.41
N TYR A 41 -13.27 7.46 -7.36
CA TYR A 41 -13.86 6.81 -8.52
C TYR A 41 -15.38 6.91 -8.48
N SER A 42 -15.99 6.78 -9.65
CA SER A 42 -17.42 6.59 -9.82
C SER A 42 -17.67 5.47 -10.83
N GLU A 43 -18.77 4.76 -10.67
CA GLU A 43 -19.17 3.69 -11.58
C GLU A 43 -20.59 3.97 -12.08
N ALA A 44 -20.75 4.04 -13.40
CA ALA A 44 -22.01 4.22 -14.08
C ALA A 44 -22.03 3.37 -15.36
N ASP A 45 -23.13 2.66 -15.61
CA ASP A 45 -23.35 1.84 -16.81
C ASP A 45 -22.21 0.83 -17.09
N GLY A 46 -21.62 0.27 -16.02
CA GLY A 46 -20.50 -0.68 -16.10
C GLY A 46 -19.16 -0.05 -16.41
N VAL A 47 -19.09 1.27 -16.51
CA VAL A 47 -17.83 2.03 -16.68
C VAL A 47 -17.42 2.65 -15.36
N VAL A 48 -16.17 2.43 -14.97
CA VAL A 48 -15.54 3.07 -13.81
C VAL A 48 -14.67 4.22 -14.32
N THR A 49 -14.88 5.41 -13.80
CA THR A 49 -13.98 6.56 -14.01
C THR A 49 -13.27 6.90 -12.71
N SER A 50 -11.99 7.22 -12.79
CA SER A 50 -11.20 7.52 -11.59
C SER A 50 -10.21 8.67 -11.84
N GLU A 51 -10.02 9.49 -10.80
CA GLU A 51 -9.00 10.49 -10.68
C GLU A 51 -8.11 10.16 -9.48
N ILE A 52 -6.83 9.93 -9.73
CA ILE A 52 -5.85 9.49 -8.73
C ILE A 52 -4.68 10.47 -8.70
N THR A 53 -4.27 10.87 -7.51
CA THR A 53 -2.99 11.53 -7.27
C THR A 53 -1.94 10.48 -6.92
N SER A 54 -0.83 10.49 -7.64
CA SER A 54 0.39 9.76 -7.29
C SER A 54 1.35 10.73 -6.63
N HIS A 55 1.74 10.49 -5.37
CA HIS A 55 2.53 11.39 -4.55
C HIS A 55 3.75 10.64 -3.99
N ARG A 56 4.95 11.13 -4.33
CA ARG A 56 6.21 10.54 -3.83
C ARG A 56 6.31 10.65 -2.31
N HIS A 57 6.71 9.57 -1.68
CA HIS A 57 7.01 9.51 -0.24
C HIS A 57 8.42 8.96 0.07
N ASN A 58 9.12 8.46 -0.94
CA ASN A 58 10.48 7.95 -0.83
C ASN A 58 11.36 8.62 -1.88
N ASP A 59 12.41 9.31 -1.40
CA ASP A 59 13.33 10.10 -2.22
C ASP A 59 14.52 9.28 -2.75
N ASP A 60 14.53 7.96 -2.59
CA ASP A 60 15.56 7.09 -3.16
C ASP A 60 15.60 7.25 -4.70
N PRO A 61 16.74 7.70 -5.28
CA PRO A 61 16.86 7.97 -6.71
C PRO A 61 16.69 6.73 -7.60
N ASN A 62 16.78 5.52 -7.03
CA ASN A 62 16.52 4.29 -7.77
C ASN A 62 15.03 4.13 -8.15
N TYR A 63 14.13 4.83 -7.47
CA TYR A 63 12.71 4.85 -7.81
C TYR A 63 12.38 6.01 -8.75
N VAL A 64 12.45 5.77 -10.04
CA VAL A 64 12.12 6.77 -11.06
C VAL A 64 10.60 6.90 -11.19
N SER A 65 10.11 8.15 -11.23
CA SER A 65 8.70 8.42 -11.51
C SER A 65 8.38 8.08 -12.97
N LEU A 66 7.39 7.21 -13.20
CA LEU A 66 6.93 6.90 -14.57
C LEU A 66 6.15 8.06 -15.20
N LEU A 67 5.71 9.03 -14.40
CA LEU A 67 4.97 10.21 -14.83
C LEU A 67 5.83 11.47 -14.84
N GLY A 68 7.14 11.34 -14.59
CA GLY A 68 8.11 12.43 -14.65
C GLY A 68 7.99 13.49 -13.53
N ALA A 69 7.15 13.26 -12.53
CA ALA A 69 6.91 14.20 -11.44
C ALA A 69 6.74 13.50 -10.09
N ASP A 70 7.02 14.22 -9.01
CA ASP A 70 6.84 13.71 -7.64
C ASP A 70 5.37 13.74 -7.20
N ILE A 71 4.59 14.64 -7.79
CA ILE A 71 3.14 14.67 -7.66
C ILE A 71 2.55 14.71 -9.06
N ALA A 72 1.77 13.69 -9.40
CA ALA A 72 1.12 13.56 -10.69
C ALA A 72 -0.35 13.19 -10.52
N ARG A 73 -1.19 13.72 -11.39
CA ARG A 73 -2.61 13.38 -11.50
C ARG A 73 -2.77 12.36 -12.63
N ILE A 74 -3.58 11.34 -12.39
CA ILE A 74 -3.89 10.27 -13.32
C ILE A 74 -5.41 10.26 -13.49
N GLU A 75 -5.87 10.35 -14.72
CA GLU A 75 -7.28 10.27 -15.07
C GLU A 75 -7.48 9.03 -15.96
N VAL A 76 -8.33 8.12 -15.52
CA VAL A 76 -8.57 6.85 -16.21
C VAL A 76 -10.04 6.51 -16.27
N SER A 77 -10.41 5.76 -17.30
CA SER A 77 -11.68 5.05 -17.35
C SER A 77 -11.46 3.58 -17.70
N GLY A 78 -12.35 2.72 -17.25
CA GLY A 78 -12.23 1.29 -17.45
C GLY A 78 -13.48 0.53 -17.06
N ALA A 79 -13.40 -0.78 -17.13
CA ALA A 79 -14.50 -1.68 -16.80
C ALA A 79 -13.98 -3.00 -16.22
N ALA A 80 -14.88 -3.76 -15.65
CA ALA A 80 -14.64 -5.14 -15.27
C ALA A 80 -14.42 -6.03 -16.52
N ASP A 81 -13.45 -6.93 -16.42
CA ASP A 81 -13.16 -8.01 -17.36
C ASP A 81 -13.03 -9.30 -16.53
N GLY A 82 -14.16 -9.95 -16.28
CA GLY A 82 -14.27 -10.99 -15.28
C GLY A 82 -14.06 -10.45 -13.86
N GLU A 83 -13.11 -11.01 -13.13
CA GLU A 83 -12.77 -10.59 -11.77
C GLU A 83 -11.77 -9.42 -11.73
N ILE A 84 -11.16 -9.07 -12.84
CA ILE A 84 -10.20 -7.98 -12.92
C ILE A 84 -10.84 -6.70 -13.47
N TYR A 85 -10.18 -5.57 -13.22
CA TYR A 85 -10.55 -4.29 -13.84
C TYR A 85 -9.42 -3.81 -14.74
N ARG A 86 -9.75 -3.29 -15.92
CA ARG A 86 -8.81 -2.70 -16.87
C ARG A 86 -9.12 -1.24 -17.07
N PHE A 87 -8.09 -0.41 -16.96
CA PHE A 87 -8.20 1.03 -17.13
C PHE A 87 -7.25 1.54 -18.19
N VAL A 88 -7.68 2.60 -18.87
CA VAL A 88 -6.87 3.37 -19.84
C VAL A 88 -7.12 4.86 -19.57
N GLY A 89 -6.07 5.66 -19.71
CA GLY A 89 -6.17 7.10 -19.55
C GLY A 89 -4.81 7.77 -19.72
N GLY A 90 -4.57 8.83 -18.95
CA GLY A 90 -3.35 9.62 -19.05
C GLY A 90 -3.09 10.49 -17.83
N SER A 91 -2.08 11.35 -17.97
CA SER A 91 -1.67 12.30 -16.95
C SER A 91 -1.41 13.66 -17.58
N PRO A 92 -1.92 14.77 -17.00
CA PRO A 92 -1.57 16.12 -17.47
C PRO A 92 -0.06 16.44 -17.37
N GLN A 93 0.64 15.77 -16.45
CA GLN A 93 2.09 15.93 -16.28
C GLN A 93 2.90 15.30 -17.42
N MET A 94 2.27 14.42 -18.20
CA MET A 94 2.91 13.71 -19.33
C MET A 94 1.96 13.64 -20.51
N PRO A 95 1.67 14.80 -21.17
CA PRO A 95 0.72 14.86 -22.28
C PRO A 95 1.14 13.95 -23.43
N GLY A 96 0.19 13.15 -23.94
CA GLY A 96 0.41 12.21 -25.03
C GLY A 96 0.88 10.82 -24.61
N ALA A 97 1.37 10.63 -23.39
CA ALA A 97 1.65 9.30 -22.86
C ALA A 97 0.34 8.58 -22.47
N VAL A 98 0.29 7.29 -22.75
CA VAL A 98 -0.88 6.46 -22.46
C VAL A 98 -0.63 5.66 -21.18
N PHE A 99 -1.46 5.93 -20.18
CA PHE A 99 -1.50 5.12 -18.97
C PHE A 99 -2.46 3.95 -19.14
N ARG A 100 -2.01 2.76 -18.77
CA ARG A 100 -2.86 1.55 -18.70
C ARG A 100 -2.66 0.88 -17.37
N SER A 101 -3.72 0.33 -16.78
CA SER A 101 -3.58 -0.50 -15.59
C SER A 101 -4.52 -1.68 -15.57
N VAL A 102 -4.10 -2.70 -14.83
CA VAL A 102 -4.91 -3.89 -14.51
C VAL A 102 -4.91 -4.03 -12.99
N MET A 103 -6.10 -4.07 -12.42
CA MET A 103 -6.33 -4.36 -11.01
C MET A 103 -6.82 -5.80 -10.88
N THR A 104 -6.11 -6.61 -10.11
CA THR A 104 -6.46 -8.01 -9.82
C THR A 104 -6.78 -8.11 -8.33
N PRO A 105 -7.93 -8.70 -7.94
CA PRO A 105 -8.28 -8.84 -6.54
C PRO A 105 -7.20 -9.57 -5.75
N ILE A 106 -7.00 -9.15 -4.50
CA ILE A 106 -6.28 -9.88 -3.47
C ILE A 106 -7.33 -10.46 -2.55
N GLU A 107 -7.31 -11.76 -2.37
CA GLU A 107 -8.18 -12.43 -1.41
C GLU A 107 -7.78 -11.98 0.00
N GLU A 108 -8.78 -11.56 0.76
CA GLU A 108 -8.58 -11.09 2.14
C GLU A 108 -8.82 -12.24 3.14
N ASP A 109 -8.52 -13.46 2.75
CA ASP A 109 -8.68 -14.64 3.60
C ASP A 109 -7.72 -14.59 4.79
N GLY A 110 -8.24 -14.90 5.97
CA GLY A 110 -7.43 -14.95 7.18
C GLY A 110 -7.11 -13.60 7.81
N ILE A 111 -7.77 -12.50 7.36
CA ILE A 111 -7.62 -11.21 8.05
C ILE A 111 -8.06 -11.33 9.51
N PRO A 112 -7.21 -10.96 10.46
CA PRO A 112 -7.60 -10.90 11.86
C PRO A 112 -8.81 -9.97 12.08
N ILE A 113 -9.64 -10.29 13.03
CA ILE A 113 -10.74 -9.41 13.45
C ILE A 113 -10.17 -8.03 13.78
N ALA A 114 -10.83 -6.97 13.27
CA ALA A 114 -10.45 -5.59 13.56
C ALA A 114 -10.33 -5.36 15.06
N GLY A 115 -9.27 -4.69 15.46
CA GLY A 115 -9.07 -4.35 16.87
C GLY A 115 -9.80 -3.05 17.26
N ASP A 116 -9.81 -2.75 18.54
CA ASP A 116 -10.47 -1.56 19.07
C ASP A 116 -9.61 -0.31 18.89
N VAL A 117 -10.22 0.77 18.42
CA VAL A 117 -9.60 2.09 18.31
C VAL A 117 -10.30 3.04 19.27
N GLY A 118 -9.59 3.49 20.30
CA GLY A 118 -10.06 4.42 21.32
C GLY A 118 -9.48 5.83 21.15
N GLU A 119 -9.81 6.70 22.10
CA GLU A 119 -9.32 8.08 22.12
C GLU A 119 -7.79 8.16 22.15
N GLY A 120 -7.21 9.10 21.39
CA GLY A 120 -5.76 9.22 21.23
C GLY A 120 -5.10 8.04 20.50
N GLY A 121 -5.88 7.23 19.79
CA GLY A 121 -5.40 6.16 18.94
C GLY A 121 -4.91 6.65 17.57
N VAL A 122 -4.58 5.72 16.71
CA VAL A 122 -4.14 5.97 15.32
C VAL A 122 -5.27 6.63 14.53
N VAL A 123 -4.96 7.69 13.81
CA VAL A 123 -5.88 8.33 12.87
C VAL A 123 -6.10 7.43 11.64
N ASN A 124 -7.36 7.27 11.23
CA ASN A 124 -7.65 6.55 9.99
C ASN A 124 -7.04 7.26 8.78
N GLY A 125 -6.35 6.52 7.90
CA GLY A 125 -5.74 7.14 6.75
C GLY A 125 -4.72 6.26 6.04
N LEU A 126 -4.22 6.77 4.92
CA LEU A 126 -3.11 6.21 4.16
C LEU A 126 -1.79 6.78 4.70
N TYR A 127 -0.88 5.90 5.04
CA TYR A 127 0.45 6.21 5.58
C TYR A 127 1.54 5.74 4.63
N SER A 128 2.64 6.50 4.53
CA SER A 128 3.91 5.97 4.06
C SER A 128 4.57 5.16 5.18
N VAL A 129 5.23 4.08 4.82
CA VAL A 129 5.92 3.20 5.77
C VAL A 129 7.39 3.11 5.42
N HIS A 130 8.25 3.35 6.40
CA HIS A 130 9.70 3.15 6.30
C HIS A 130 10.13 2.14 7.35
N ILE A 131 10.61 0.98 6.90
CA ILE A 131 11.00 -0.14 7.74
C ILE A 131 12.52 -0.24 7.78
N ARG A 132 13.06 -0.45 8.97
CA ARG A 132 14.49 -0.69 9.22
C ARG A 132 14.66 -2.02 9.92
N LEU A 133 15.60 -2.82 9.44
CA LEU A 133 16.05 -4.02 10.13
C LEU A 133 16.94 -3.66 11.32
N LEU A 134 16.72 -4.27 12.46
CA LEU A 134 17.50 -4.04 13.68
C LEU A 134 18.66 -5.02 13.86
N ASP A 135 18.68 -6.09 13.07
CA ASP A 135 19.67 -7.18 13.17
C ASP A 135 20.91 -6.98 12.28
N GLY A 136 21.28 -5.73 12.02
CA GLY A 136 22.53 -5.37 11.35
C GLY A 136 22.55 -5.56 9.83
N VAL A 137 21.42 -5.85 9.20
CA VAL A 137 21.28 -5.86 7.74
C VAL A 137 21.11 -4.43 7.26
N SER A 138 22.01 -3.96 6.41
CA SER A 138 21.88 -2.65 5.76
C SER A 138 20.75 -2.68 4.74
N GLY A 139 19.95 -1.62 4.70
CA GLY A 139 18.82 -1.46 3.79
C GLY A 139 17.54 -1.18 4.56
N GLY A 140 16.60 -0.56 3.88
CA GLY A 140 15.26 -0.27 4.37
C GLY A 140 14.23 -0.77 3.38
N LEU A 141 13.06 -1.12 3.88
CA LEU A 141 11.89 -1.38 3.06
C LEU A 141 10.96 -0.18 3.17
N THR A 142 10.32 0.15 2.08
CA THR A 142 9.35 1.23 2.04
C THR A 142 8.07 0.75 1.36
N GLY A 143 6.96 1.30 1.79
CA GLY A 143 5.66 0.95 1.24
C GLY A 143 4.58 1.92 1.72
N VAL A 144 3.35 1.51 1.59
CA VAL A 144 2.19 2.22 2.12
C VAL A 144 1.33 1.32 2.99
N MET A 145 0.64 1.94 3.95
CA MET A 145 -0.27 1.23 4.85
C MET A 145 -1.53 2.06 5.05
N LEU A 146 -2.67 1.47 4.74
CA LEU A 146 -3.98 2.00 5.09
C LEU A 146 -4.35 1.48 6.47
N LEU A 147 -4.56 2.39 7.40
CA LEU A 147 -5.07 2.11 8.74
C LEU A 147 -6.51 2.61 8.82
N ASN A 148 -7.45 1.71 9.04
CA ASN A 148 -8.87 2.05 9.06
C ASN A 148 -9.62 1.19 10.08
N ASN A 149 -10.11 1.84 11.16
CA ASN A 149 -10.97 1.21 12.18
C ASN A 149 -10.44 -0.14 12.67
N GLY A 150 -9.16 -0.19 13.06
CA GLY A 150 -8.53 -1.39 13.58
C GLY A 150 -8.05 -2.40 12.53
N ARG A 151 -8.22 -2.12 11.24
CA ARG A 151 -7.73 -2.93 10.11
C ARG A 151 -6.49 -2.33 9.49
N ILE A 152 -5.63 -3.20 8.98
CA ILE A 152 -4.43 -2.87 8.22
C ILE A 152 -4.57 -3.47 6.83
N LEU A 153 -4.43 -2.62 5.80
CA LEU A 153 -4.22 -3.03 4.40
C LEU A 153 -3.05 -2.22 3.86
N GLY A 154 -2.23 -2.80 3.02
CA GLY A 154 -1.11 -2.06 2.45
C GLY A 154 -0.20 -2.92 1.62
N GLY A 155 0.98 -2.37 1.28
CA GLY A 155 1.96 -3.10 0.51
C GLY A 155 2.96 -2.21 -0.19
N ASP A 156 3.67 -2.83 -1.11
CA ASP A 156 4.66 -2.21 -1.96
C ASP A 156 4.52 -2.72 -3.43
N ALA A 157 5.60 -2.72 -4.18
CA ALA A 157 5.60 -3.20 -5.57
C ALA A 157 5.49 -4.73 -5.71
N PHE A 158 5.78 -5.50 -4.65
CA PHE A 158 5.89 -6.96 -4.68
C PHE A 158 5.08 -7.66 -3.59
N PHE A 159 4.89 -7.00 -2.44
CA PHE A 159 4.24 -7.56 -1.27
C PHE A 159 2.97 -6.80 -0.92
N TYR A 160 2.04 -7.50 -0.27
CA TYR A 160 0.89 -6.88 0.37
C TYR A 160 0.87 -7.22 1.86
N TYR A 161 0.24 -6.33 2.62
CA TYR A 161 0.09 -6.43 4.06
C TYR A 161 -1.40 -6.46 4.40
N ILE A 162 -1.81 -7.44 5.17
CA ILE A 162 -3.15 -7.50 5.75
C ILE A 162 -3.00 -7.71 7.25
N GLY A 163 -3.87 -7.11 8.05
CA GLY A 163 -3.75 -7.27 9.50
C GLY A 163 -4.78 -6.51 10.30
N SER A 164 -4.53 -6.46 11.60
CA SER A 164 -5.35 -5.72 12.54
C SER A 164 -4.51 -5.06 13.63
N TYR A 165 -5.07 -3.99 14.22
CA TYR A 165 -4.44 -3.28 15.33
C TYR A 165 -5.49 -2.79 16.32
N SER A 166 -5.09 -2.67 17.58
CA SER A 166 -5.80 -1.86 18.58
C SER A 166 -4.95 -0.65 18.94
N SER A 167 -5.59 0.50 19.17
CA SER A 167 -4.88 1.72 19.54
C SER A 167 -5.69 2.59 20.47
N SER A 168 -5.03 3.20 21.47
CA SER A 168 -5.58 4.20 22.37
C SER A 168 -4.48 4.90 23.16
N ASN A 169 -4.74 6.11 23.64
CA ASN A 169 -3.82 6.83 24.54
C ASN A 169 -2.37 6.92 24.02
N GLY A 170 -2.19 7.20 22.72
CA GLY A 170 -0.87 7.34 22.10
C GLY A 170 -0.11 6.02 21.90
N ARG A 171 -0.76 4.88 22.07
CA ARG A 171 -0.15 3.56 21.89
C ARG A 171 -0.94 2.71 20.92
N TRP A 172 -0.27 1.82 20.23
CA TRP A 172 -0.88 0.84 19.35
C TRP A 172 -0.10 -0.47 19.31
N LYS A 173 -0.80 -1.53 18.99
CA LYS A 173 -0.25 -2.88 18.82
C LYS A 173 -1.10 -3.66 17.87
N GLY A 174 -0.52 -4.66 17.23
CA GLY A 174 -1.28 -5.48 16.29
C GLY A 174 -0.45 -6.60 15.68
N GLN A 175 -1.00 -7.14 14.62
CA GLN A 175 -0.39 -8.19 13.84
C GLN A 175 -0.61 -7.94 12.35
N ILE A 176 0.38 -8.29 11.54
CA ILE A 176 0.40 -8.15 10.09
C ILE A 176 0.78 -9.50 9.51
N LEU A 177 0.09 -9.88 8.46
CA LEU A 177 0.49 -10.93 7.55
C LEU A 177 1.06 -10.28 6.29
N ASN A 178 2.31 -10.59 5.97
CA ASN A 178 2.99 -10.11 4.79
C ASN A 178 3.08 -11.25 3.77
N GLN A 179 2.62 -11.00 2.56
CA GLN A 179 2.61 -11.99 1.48
C GLN A 179 3.09 -11.39 0.17
N GLU A 180 3.75 -12.21 -0.65
CA GLU A 180 4.18 -11.82 -1.99
C GLU A 180 3.00 -11.90 -2.98
N HIS A 181 2.69 -10.80 -3.67
CA HIS A 181 1.68 -10.77 -4.73
C HIS A 181 2.30 -10.86 -6.14
N THR A 182 3.59 -10.58 -6.25
CA THR A 182 4.34 -10.65 -7.49
C THR A 182 5.77 -11.12 -7.19
N PRO A 183 6.27 -12.19 -7.83
CA PRO A 183 7.62 -12.69 -7.58
C PRO A 183 8.70 -11.60 -7.74
N ALA A 184 9.44 -11.32 -6.69
CA ALA A 184 10.55 -10.38 -6.65
C ALA A 184 11.80 -11.02 -7.28
N ARG A 185 11.80 -11.19 -8.59
CA ARG A 185 12.90 -11.83 -9.33
C ARG A 185 14.15 -10.96 -9.32
N GLY A 186 15.27 -11.54 -8.90
CA GLY A 186 16.59 -10.87 -8.89
C GLY A 186 16.87 -10.08 -7.62
N GLU A 187 15.91 -9.96 -6.72
CA GLU A 187 16.07 -9.40 -5.39
C GLU A 187 16.02 -10.53 -4.35
N ASN A 188 16.79 -10.43 -3.28
CA ASN A 188 16.62 -11.31 -2.13
C ASN A 188 15.58 -10.68 -1.20
N PRO A 189 14.30 -11.05 -1.29
CA PRO A 189 13.29 -10.52 -0.38
C PRO A 189 13.68 -10.90 1.04
N ILE A 190 13.57 -9.96 1.96
CA ILE A 190 13.99 -10.13 3.37
C ILE A 190 13.35 -11.38 3.99
N PHE A 191 12.14 -11.69 3.58
CA PHE A 191 11.38 -12.84 4.05
C PHE A 191 11.44 -14.06 3.10
N GLY A 192 12.25 -14.03 2.06
CA GLY A 192 12.44 -15.17 1.14
C GLY A 192 11.22 -15.53 0.30
N GLY A 193 10.27 -14.60 0.09
CA GLY A 193 9.04 -14.85 -0.67
C GLY A 193 7.98 -15.68 0.09
N TYR A 194 8.19 -15.96 1.37
CA TYR A 194 7.23 -16.68 2.21
C TYR A 194 6.21 -15.74 2.85
N GLU A 195 5.05 -16.28 3.17
CA GLU A 195 4.11 -15.67 4.08
C GLU A 195 4.75 -15.52 5.46
N VAL A 196 4.67 -14.33 6.05
CA VAL A 196 5.31 -14.03 7.33
C VAL A 196 4.35 -13.28 8.23
N GLY A 197 4.10 -13.86 9.40
CA GLY A 197 3.40 -13.20 10.49
C GLY A 197 4.33 -12.26 11.24
N ILE A 198 3.87 -11.03 11.48
CA ILE A 198 4.61 -9.96 12.14
C ILE A 198 3.78 -9.41 13.29
N GLY A 199 4.23 -9.61 14.52
CA GLY A 199 3.64 -8.97 15.69
C GLY A 199 4.36 -7.66 16.01
N PHE A 200 3.62 -6.61 16.35
CA PHE A 200 4.19 -5.30 16.62
C PHE A 200 3.53 -4.56 17.78
N SER A 201 4.26 -3.60 18.35
CA SER A 201 3.75 -2.59 19.26
C SER A 201 4.55 -1.28 19.10
N GLY A 202 3.93 -0.16 19.48
CA GLY A 202 4.58 1.15 19.35
C GLY A 202 3.74 2.30 19.88
N THR A 203 4.12 3.51 19.47
CA THR A 203 3.43 4.76 19.83
C THR A 203 2.81 5.44 18.61
N CYS A 204 1.82 6.28 18.83
CA CYS A 204 1.15 7.01 17.76
C CYS A 204 0.70 8.40 18.23
N ASN A 205 0.55 9.28 17.26
CA ASN A 205 -0.09 10.58 17.38
C ASN A 205 -0.91 10.88 16.11
N ASP A 206 -1.39 12.10 15.97
CA ASP A 206 -2.26 12.52 14.86
C ASP A 206 -1.63 12.38 13.46
N ARG A 207 -0.31 12.24 13.34
CA ARG A 207 0.40 12.26 12.06
C ARG A 207 1.42 11.15 11.87
N VAL A 208 1.92 10.60 12.96
CA VAL A 208 3.02 9.64 12.94
C VAL A 208 2.69 8.48 13.87
N ALA A 209 2.98 7.29 13.41
CA ALA A 209 3.03 6.10 14.26
C ALA A 209 4.40 5.44 14.09
N ASP A 210 4.98 4.98 15.19
CA ASP A 210 6.17 4.15 15.18
C ASP A 210 5.85 2.76 15.71
N LEU A 211 6.64 1.79 15.34
CA LEU A 211 6.52 0.44 15.88
C LEU A 211 7.88 -0.27 15.95
N GLU A 212 7.97 -1.17 16.91
CA GLU A 212 8.92 -2.28 16.91
C GLU A 212 8.16 -3.58 16.66
N ALA A 213 8.76 -4.45 15.86
CA ALA A 213 8.12 -5.68 15.43
C ALA A 213 9.11 -6.85 15.43
N THR A 214 8.53 -8.04 15.56
CA THR A 214 9.24 -9.31 15.35
C THR A 214 8.53 -10.10 14.26
N ALA A 215 9.30 -10.53 13.27
CA ALA A 215 8.86 -11.36 12.17
C ALA A 215 9.51 -12.75 12.27
N LEU A 216 8.73 -13.80 12.05
CA LEU A 216 9.22 -15.17 11.97
C LEU A 216 9.30 -15.58 10.50
N ALA A 217 10.49 -15.50 9.92
CA ALA A 217 10.75 -15.91 8.54
C ALA A 217 11.40 -17.30 8.52
N GLY A 218 10.61 -18.35 8.41
CA GLY A 218 11.06 -19.74 8.51
C GLY A 218 11.65 -20.03 9.89
N LYS A 219 12.96 -20.31 9.96
CA LYS A 219 13.69 -20.54 11.22
C LYS A 219 14.36 -19.29 11.81
N ARG A 220 14.18 -18.13 11.18
CA ARG A 220 14.81 -16.87 11.62
C ARG A 220 13.78 -15.97 12.28
N SER A 221 14.16 -15.40 13.41
CA SER A 221 13.44 -14.29 14.02
C SER A 221 14.15 -12.99 13.60
N LEU A 222 13.42 -12.08 12.98
CA LEU A 222 13.92 -10.79 12.54
C LEU A 222 13.28 -9.68 13.36
N ARG A 223 14.09 -8.75 13.85
CA ARG A 223 13.60 -7.56 14.55
C ARG A 223 13.56 -6.38 13.58
N LEU A 224 12.44 -5.68 13.60
CA LEU A 224 12.13 -4.56 12.72
C LEU A 224 11.74 -3.34 13.56
N ALA A 225 12.05 -2.17 13.06
CA ALA A 225 11.42 -0.93 13.49
C ALA A 225 10.84 -0.23 12.25
N ALA A 226 9.67 0.39 12.40
CA ALA A 226 9.07 1.15 11.32
C ALA A 226 8.55 2.50 11.81
N VAL A 227 8.56 3.46 10.90
CA VAL A 227 7.93 4.76 11.07
C VAL A 227 6.89 4.94 9.96
N LEU A 228 5.67 5.27 10.37
CA LEU A 228 4.55 5.56 9.50
C LEU A 228 4.25 7.05 9.56
N LYS A 229 4.08 7.68 8.39
CA LYS A 229 3.70 9.10 8.29
C LYS A 229 2.40 9.22 7.53
N LEU A 230 1.41 9.92 8.11
CA LEU A 230 0.11 10.13 7.50
C LEU A 230 0.27 10.96 6.21
N MET A 231 -0.16 10.38 5.08
CA MET A 231 -0.18 11.00 3.76
C MET A 231 -1.57 11.57 3.44
N ARG A 232 -2.62 10.82 3.79
CA ARG A 232 -4.01 11.18 3.51
C ARG A 232 -4.93 10.65 4.60
N PRO A 233 -5.64 11.50 5.36
CA PRO A 233 -6.70 11.05 6.27
C PRO A 233 -7.92 10.55 5.49
N VAL A 234 -8.68 9.64 6.11
CA VAL A 234 -9.94 9.06 5.58
C VAL A 234 -11.10 9.42 6.50
#